data_cf1a542566c79f37dddc5ec4c41df555
#
_entry.id   cf1a542566c79f37dddc5ec4c41df555
#
_cell.length_a   1.000
_cell.length_b   1.000
_cell.length_c   1.000
_cell.angle_alpha   90.00
_cell.angle_beta   90.00
_cell.angle_gamma   90.00
#
_symmetry.space_group_name_H-M   'P 1'
#
loop_
_entity.id
_entity.type
_entity.pdbx_description
1 polymer ?
#
loop_
_entity_poly.entity_id
_entity_poly.type
_entity_poly.pdbx_seq_one_letter_code
_entity_poly.pdbx_strand_id
1 'polypeptide(L)'
;MKDLLKECKTEIQSLKDQTNELTSDNMTLKMDAKEFAANIYLREKAEDLPLKQKERVFSLLEGVTDTKEIDKKFDVIVNSTKNDDDADDKDNLDEDKNGDGDDKQKLDEDNEPKPFDNMISYWNRVLSESKTA
;
A
#
# COMPACT_ATOMS: atom_id res chain seq x y z
N MET A 1 0.21 29.95 -47.70
CA MET A 1 -0.94 29.03 -47.52
C MET A 1 -0.49 27.59 -47.26
N LYS A 2 0.32 26.99 -48.09
CA LYS A 2 0.77 25.58 -47.90
C LYS A 2 1.62 25.37 -46.67
N ASP A 3 2.46 26.31 -46.28
CA ASP A 3 3.33 26.20 -45.09
C ASP A 3 2.54 26.32 -43.79
N LEU A 4 1.55 27.19 -43.73
CA LEU A 4 0.66 27.32 -42.58
C LEU A 4 -0.17 26.05 -42.34
N LEU A 5 -0.69 25.45 -43.41
CA LEU A 5 -1.41 24.17 -43.31
C LEU A 5 -0.53 23.02 -42.84
N LYS A 6 0.74 23.01 -43.26
CA LYS A 6 1.71 22.03 -42.86
C LYS A 6 2.05 22.20 -41.37
N GLU A 7 2.23 23.43 -40.92
CA GLU A 7 2.49 23.77 -39.53
C GLU A 7 1.31 23.36 -38.63
N CYS A 8 0.07 23.74 -39.01
CA CYS A 8 -1.13 23.31 -38.27
C CYS A 8 -1.27 21.79 -38.19
N LYS A 9 -0.96 21.09 -39.29
CA LYS A 9 -1.01 19.63 -39.32
C LYS A 9 0.01 19.01 -38.35
N THR A 10 1.21 19.56 -38.28
CA THR A 10 2.26 19.10 -37.34
C THR A 10 1.85 19.37 -35.90
N GLU A 11 1.28 20.54 -35.65
CA GLU A 11 0.79 20.90 -34.31
C GLU A 11 -0.37 20.00 -33.84
N ILE A 12 -1.33 19.73 -34.73
CA ILE A 12 -2.43 18.80 -34.46
C ILE A 12 -1.88 17.40 -34.15
N GLN A 13 -0.88 16.94 -34.89
CA GLN A 13 -0.28 15.64 -34.62
C GLN A 13 0.43 15.63 -33.27
N SER A 14 1.20 16.67 -32.96
CA SER A 14 1.88 16.81 -31.66
C SER A 14 0.89 16.83 -30.49
N LEU A 15 -0.20 17.58 -30.62
CA LEU A 15 -1.26 17.63 -29.61
C LEU A 15 -1.96 16.27 -29.40
N LYS A 16 -2.17 15.53 -30.48
CA LYS A 16 -2.72 14.16 -30.38
C LYS A 16 -1.79 13.24 -29.65
N ASP A 17 -0.50 13.30 -29.93
CA ASP A 17 0.50 12.46 -29.29
C ASP A 17 0.60 12.79 -27.80
N GLN A 18 0.61 14.07 -27.44
CA GLN A 18 0.56 14.53 -26.04
C GLN A 18 -0.73 14.09 -25.33
N THR A 19 -1.87 14.15 -26.01
CA THR A 19 -3.14 13.70 -25.42
C THR A 19 -3.14 12.20 -25.15
N ASN A 20 -2.58 11.42 -26.08
CA ASN A 20 -2.45 9.98 -25.90
C ASN A 20 -1.52 9.63 -24.74
N GLU A 21 -0.38 10.31 -24.63
CA GLU A 21 0.57 10.16 -23.54
C GLU A 21 -0.08 10.50 -22.20
N LEU A 22 -0.71 11.66 -22.09
CA LEU A 22 -1.44 12.07 -20.88
C LEU A 22 -2.57 11.11 -20.51
N THR A 23 -3.26 10.54 -21.48
CA THR A 23 -4.31 9.54 -21.23
C THR A 23 -3.73 8.27 -20.68
N SER A 24 -2.61 7.80 -21.23
CA SER A 24 -1.88 6.63 -20.73
C SER A 24 -1.38 6.85 -19.30
N ASP A 25 -0.77 7.99 -19.04
CA ASP A 25 -0.27 8.36 -17.72
C ASP A 25 -1.40 8.44 -16.69
N ASN A 26 -2.51 9.06 -17.06
CA ASN A 26 -3.69 9.09 -16.18
C ASN A 26 -4.22 7.70 -15.86
N MET A 27 -4.21 6.79 -16.82
CA MET A 27 -4.64 5.41 -16.59
C MET A 27 -3.71 4.69 -15.63
N THR A 28 -2.40 4.83 -15.82
CA THR A 28 -1.38 4.26 -14.94
C THR A 28 -1.51 4.81 -13.52
N LEU A 29 -1.59 6.13 -13.38
CA LEU A 29 -1.76 6.79 -12.08
C LEU A 29 -3.04 6.36 -11.35
N LYS A 30 -4.12 6.13 -12.08
CA LYS A 30 -5.35 5.60 -11.48
C LYS A 30 -5.22 4.16 -11.01
N MET A 31 -4.47 3.34 -11.73
CA MET A 31 -4.17 1.96 -11.31
C MET A 31 -3.30 1.96 -10.06
N ASP A 32 -2.23 2.74 -10.06
CA ASP A 32 -1.31 2.87 -8.93
C ASP A 32 -2.04 3.40 -7.68
N ALA A 33 -2.91 4.39 -7.85
CA ALA A 33 -3.72 4.92 -6.77
C ALA A 33 -4.68 3.89 -6.17
N LYS A 34 -5.28 3.03 -7.00
CA LYS A 34 -6.14 1.93 -6.52
C LYS A 34 -5.34 0.88 -5.77
N GLU A 35 -4.20 0.48 -6.29
CA GLU A 35 -3.31 -0.47 -5.64
C GLU A 35 -2.84 0.07 -4.29
N PHE A 36 -2.45 1.32 -4.24
CA PHE A 36 -2.03 1.97 -3.02
C PHE A 36 -3.14 2.06 -1.97
N ALA A 37 -4.35 2.45 -2.39
CA ALA A 37 -5.52 2.47 -1.51
C ALA A 37 -5.88 1.08 -0.97
N ALA A 38 -5.78 0.05 -1.80
CA ALA A 38 -6.01 -1.33 -1.38
C ALA A 38 -4.95 -1.81 -0.38
N ASN A 39 -3.69 -1.44 -0.57
CA ASN A 39 -2.62 -1.75 0.36
C ASN A 39 -2.80 -1.09 1.73
N ILE A 40 -3.24 0.17 1.75
CA ILE A 40 -3.59 0.85 3.01
C ILE A 40 -4.73 0.13 3.71
N TYR A 41 -5.81 -0.12 3.00
CA TYR A 41 -6.98 -0.81 3.51
C TYR A 41 -6.61 -2.17 4.13
N LEU A 42 -5.78 -2.93 3.43
CA LEU A 42 -5.30 -4.22 3.90
C LEU A 42 -4.45 -4.10 5.17
N ARG A 43 -3.59 -3.10 5.25
CA ARG A 43 -2.76 -2.85 6.44
C ARG A 43 -3.60 -2.46 7.64
N GLU A 44 -4.56 -1.57 7.48
CA GLU A 44 -5.49 -1.18 8.54
C GLU A 44 -6.29 -2.39 9.05
N LYS A 45 -6.80 -3.18 8.12
CA LYS A 45 -7.58 -4.39 8.47
C LYS A 45 -6.75 -5.46 9.17
N ALA A 46 -5.47 -5.57 8.85
CA ALA A 46 -4.54 -6.53 9.43
C ALA A 46 -3.86 -6.02 10.71
N GLU A 47 -4.14 -4.81 11.18
CA GLU A 47 -3.41 -4.18 12.29
C GLU A 47 -3.43 -5.02 13.57
N ASP A 48 -4.56 -5.61 13.89
CA ASP A 48 -4.77 -6.40 15.10
C ASP A 48 -4.32 -7.87 14.99
N LEU A 49 -3.82 -8.30 13.83
CA LEU A 49 -3.42 -9.68 13.62
C LEU A 49 -2.01 -9.97 14.16
N PRO A 50 -1.74 -11.20 14.62
CA PRO A 50 -0.38 -11.67 14.91
C PRO A 50 0.54 -11.60 13.68
N LEU A 51 1.85 -11.44 13.89
CA LEU A 51 2.83 -11.23 12.83
C LEU A 51 2.77 -12.32 11.74
N LYS A 52 2.70 -13.58 12.11
CA LYS A 52 2.59 -14.71 11.16
C LYS A 52 1.35 -14.63 10.26
N GLN A 53 0.22 -14.22 10.85
CA GLN A 53 -1.01 -14.04 10.10
C GLN A 53 -0.95 -12.82 9.18
N LYS A 54 -0.33 -11.72 9.64
CA LYS A 54 -0.08 -10.54 8.81
C LYS A 54 0.72 -10.87 7.57
N GLU A 55 1.84 -11.54 7.73
CA GLU A 55 2.71 -11.93 6.62
C GLU A 55 1.98 -12.81 5.60
N ARG A 56 1.19 -13.76 6.08
CA ARG A 56 0.40 -14.65 5.21
C ARG A 56 -0.68 -13.89 4.46
N VAL A 57 -1.39 -13.00 5.14
CA VAL A 57 -2.43 -12.15 4.52
C VAL A 57 -1.82 -11.25 3.46
N PHE A 58 -0.71 -10.58 3.74
CA PHE A 58 -0.04 -9.73 2.77
C PHE A 58 0.48 -10.51 1.56
N SER A 59 1.06 -11.67 1.77
CA SER A 59 1.56 -12.53 0.70
C SER A 59 0.45 -13.03 -0.22
N LEU A 60 -0.71 -13.40 0.33
CA LEU A 60 -1.82 -13.97 -0.44
C LEU A 60 -2.72 -12.92 -1.11
N LEU A 61 -2.74 -11.71 -0.57
CA LEU A 61 -3.55 -10.60 -1.09
C LEU A 61 -2.73 -9.56 -1.85
N GLU A 62 -1.45 -9.83 -2.09
CA GLU A 62 -0.61 -8.98 -2.92
C GLU A 62 -1.21 -8.83 -4.32
N GLY A 63 -1.32 -7.59 -4.79
CA GLY A 63 -1.89 -7.28 -6.11
C GLY A 63 -3.41 -7.27 -6.20
N VAL A 64 -4.13 -7.58 -5.13
CA VAL A 64 -5.60 -7.44 -5.10
C VAL A 64 -5.96 -5.98 -4.83
N THR A 65 -6.65 -5.36 -5.77
CA THR A 65 -7.01 -3.93 -5.72
C THR A 65 -8.48 -3.66 -5.36
N ASP A 66 -9.31 -4.70 -5.36
CA ASP A 66 -10.71 -4.59 -4.99
C ASP A 66 -10.92 -4.87 -3.49
N THR A 67 -11.38 -3.87 -2.75
CA THR A 67 -11.65 -3.97 -1.32
C THR A 67 -12.66 -5.06 -0.96
N LYS A 68 -13.65 -5.30 -1.80
CA LYS A 68 -14.65 -6.37 -1.59
C LYS A 68 -14.03 -7.76 -1.73
N GLU A 69 -13.09 -7.90 -2.63
CA GLU A 69 -12.35 -9.14 -2.83
C GLU A 69 -11.36 -9.37 -1.68
N ILE A 70 -10.71 -8.30 -1.22
CA ILE A 70 -9.88 -8.32 -0.01
C ILE A 70 -10.70 -8.81 1.18
N ASP A 71 -11.89 -8.26 1.42
CA ASP A 71 -12.75 -8.65 2.54
C ASP A 71 -13.08 -10.15 2.54
N LYS A 72 -13.51 -10.66 1.40
CA LYS A 72 -13.86 -12.08 1.26
C LYS A 72 -12.69 -13.02 1.49
N LYS A 73 -11.53 -12.68 0.90
CA LYS A 73 -10.33 -13.52 1.01
C LYS A 73 -9.68 -13.38 2.39
N PHE A 74 -9.72 -12.20 2.98
CA PHE A 74 -9.15 -11.92 4.30
C PHE A 74 -9.75 -12.83 5.37
N ASP A 75 -11.07 -12.89 5.45
CA ASP A 75 -11.77 -13.73 6.43
C ASP A 75 -11.43 -15.21 6.28
N VAL A 76 -11.33 -15.69 5.04
CA VAL A 76 -10.94 -17.08 4.75
C VAL A 76 -9.52 -17.37 5.19
N ILE A 77 -8.58 -16.46 4.89
CA ILE A 77 -7.16 -16.61 5.23
C ILE A 77 -6.97 -16.60 6.75
N VAL A 78 -7.59 -15.66 7.45
CA VAL A 78 -7.49 -15.55 8.92
C VAL A 78 -8.07 -16.77 9.60
N ASN A 79 -9.21 -17.27 9.14
CA ASN A 79 -9.82 -18.46 9.70
C ASN A 79 -9.02 -19.74 9.43
N SER A 80 -8.37 -19.83 8.26
CA SER A 80 -7.50 -20.98 7.94
C SER A 80 -6.24 -20.99 8.81
N THR A 81 -5.66 -19.82 9.09
CA THR A 81 -4.46 -19.72 9.94
C THR A 81 -4.72 -19.99 11.42
N LYS A 82 -5.92 -19.70 11.92
CA LYS A 82 -6.28 -20.07 13.30
C LYS A 82 -6.32 -21.58 13.52
N ASN A 83 -6.69 -22.33 12.50
CA ASN A 83 -6.73 -23.78 12.58
C ASN A 83 -5.33 -24.43 12.50
N ASP A 84 -4.37 -23.74 11.88
CA ASP A 84 -2.99 -24.22 11.79
C ASP A 84 -2.20 -23.95 13.08
N ASP A 85 -2.52 -22.87 13.81
CA ASP A 85 -1.86 -22.54 15.08
C ASP A 85 -2.28 -23.47 16.26
N ASP A 86 -3.46 -24.09 16.20
CA ASP A 86 -3.92 -25.06 17.18
C ASP A 86 -3.25 -26.44 17.04
N ALA A 87 -2.50 -26.69 15.98
CA ALA A 87 -1.83 -27.95 15.72
C ALA A 87 -0.37 -28.00 16.17
N ASP A 88 0.26 -26.86 16.47
CA ASP A 88 1.69 -26.78 16.80
C ASP A 88 1.99 -26.64 18.32
N ASP A 89 0.97 -26.61 19.19
CA ASP A 89 1.15 -26.49 20.64
C ASP A 89 1.23 -27.84 21.39
N LYS A 90 1.65 -28.89 20.71
CA LYS A 90 2.01 -30.17 21.36
C LYS A 90 3.37 -30.65 20.90
N ASP A 91 4.39 -29.98 21.34
CA ASP A 91 5.70 -30.56 21.72
C ASP A 91 6.74 -29.43 21.83
N ASN A 92 6.92 -28.95 23.03
CA ASN A 92 8.21 -28.79 23.67
C ASN A 92 8.05 -28.07 25.00
N LEU A 93 7.76 -28.86 26.00
CA LEU A 93 8.22 -28.63 27.36
C LEU A 93 9.62 -29.23 27.42
N ASP A 94 10.63 -28.43 27.30
CA ASP A 94 11.90 -28.71 28.00
C ASP A 94 12.54 -27.41 28.48
N GLU A 95 12.68 -27.44 29.76
CA GLU A 95 13.38 -26.51 30.61
C GLU A 95 14.79 -26.21 30.10
N ASP A 96 15.17 -24.92 30.10
CA ASP A 96 16.43 -24.57 30.76
C ASP A 96 16.41 -23.14 31.28
N LYS A 97 16.42 -23.05 32.56
CA LYS A 97 16.81 -21.87 33.33
C LYS A 97 18.30 -21.64 33.10
N ASN A 98 18.68 -20.46 32.68
CA ASN A 98 19.71 -19.66 33.36
C ASN A 98 20.11 -18.42 32.58
N GLY A 99 20.23 -17.33 33.32
CA GLY A 99 21.16 -16.28 32.96
C GLY A 99 20.53 -14.91 32.74
N ASP A 100 20.18 -14.27 33.81
CA ASP A 100 20.72 -12.99 34.28
C ASP A 100 21.35 -12.15 33.17
N GLY A 101 20.76 -11.00 32.88
CA GLY A 101 21.27 -10.02 31.92
C GLY A 101 20.32 -8.84 31.83
N ASP A 102 20.27 -8.08 32.89
CA ASP A 102 19.77 -6.74 32.99
C ASP A 102 20.39 -5.89 31.85
N ASP A 103 19.61 -5.54 30.85
CA ASP A 103 19.84 -4.32 30.05
C ASP A 103 18.50 -3.81 29.53
N LYS A 104 17.90 -3.02 30.40
CA LYS A 104 16.85 -2.07 30.01
C LYS A 104 17.46 -1.00 29.13
N GLN A 105 17.59 -1.28 27.85
CA GLN A 105 17.57 -0.21 26.86
C GLN A 105 16.11 0.03 26.46
N LYS A 106 15.53 0.95 27.19
CA LYS A 106 14.40 1.72 26.76
C LYS A 106 14.82 2.43 25.46
N LEU A 107 14.53 1.79 24.34
CA LEU A 107 14.45 2.48 23.06
C LEU A 107 13.20 3.31 23.15
N ASP A 108 13.37 4.58 23.33
CA ASP A 108 12.33 5.55 23.11
C ASP A 108 11.94 5.45 21.63
N GLU A 109 10.96 4.62 21.34
CA GLU A 109 10.20 4.62 20.10
C GLU A 109 9.29 5.82 20.09
N ASP A 110 9.88 6.98 20.17
CA ASP A 110 9.12 8.21 20.12
C ASP A 110 9.53 9.01 18.91
N ASN A 111 8.55 9.12 18.02
CA ASN A 111 8.39 10.27 17.18
C ASN A 111 9.23 10.31 15.89
N GLU A 112 9.32 9.21 15.19
CA GLU A 112 9.49 9.35 13.75
C GLU A 112 8.10 9.56 13.13
N PRO A 113 7.87 10.69 12.48
CA PRO A 113 6.62 10.91 11.75
C PRO A 113 6.49 9.77 10.74
N LYS A 114 5.44 9.00 10.89
CA LYS A 114 5.15 7.89 9.96
C LYS A 114 5.25 8.46 8.55
N PRO A 115 5.97 7.83 7.63
CA PRO A 115 6.21 8.38 6.28
C PRO A 115 4.92 8.74 5.53
N PHE A 116 3.80 8.29 6.04
CA PHE A 116 2.46 8.53 5.56
C PHE A 116 1.89 9.91 5.91
N ASP A 117 2.14 10.39 7.13
CA ASP A 117 1.63 11.70 7.59
C ASP A 117 2.25 12.84 6.78
N ASN A 118 3.52 12.68 6.39
CA ASN A 118 4.20 13.63 5.53
C ASN A 118 3.63 13.64 4.09
N MET A 119 3.17 12.50 3.60
CA MET A 119 2.64 12.37 2.25
C MET A 119 1.22 12.95 2.15
N ILE A 120 0.37 12.71 3.15
CA ILE A 120 -0.97 13.28 3.24
C ILE A 120 -0.89 14.81 3.38
N SER A 121 0.00 15.33 4.22
CA SER A 121 0.20 16.77 4.38
C SER A 121 0.73 17.42 3.10
N TYR A 122 1.64 16.74 2.38
CA TYR A 122 2.12 17.18 1.07
C TYR A 122 0.98 17.27 0.04
N TRP A 123 0.16 16.22 -0.07
CA TRP A 123 -0.98 16.20 -0.99
C TRP A 123 -2.04 17.24 -0.64
N ASN A 124 -2.35 17.44 0.63
CA ASN A 124 -3.26 18.48 1.08
C ASN A 124 -2.75 19.88 0.74
N ARG A 125 -1.44 20.09 0.84
CA ARG A 125 -0.79 21.33 0.45
C ARG A 125 -0.88 21.57 -1.06
N VAL A 126 -0.54 20.59 -1.87
CA VAL A 126 -0.63 20.65 -3.35
C VAL A 126 -2.06 20.93 -3.79
N LEU A 127 -3.05 20.25 -3.20
CA LEU A 127 -4.46 20.46 -3.50
C LEU A 127 -4.97 21.84 -3.07
N SER A 128 -4.45 22.41 -2.00
CA SER A 128 -4.83 23.76 -1.56
C SER A 128 -4.23 24.86 -2.46
N GLU A 129 -3.01 24.65 -2.96
CA GLU A 129 -2.35 25.58 -3.88
C GLU A 129 -2.97 25.57 -5.29
N SER A 130 -3.53 24.43 -5.72
CA SER A 130 -4.21 24.32 -7.03
C SER A 130 -5.57 25.01 -7.08
N LYS A 131 -6.14 25.41 -5.94
CA LYS A 131 -7.45 26.12 -5.88
C LYS A 131 -7.32 27.64 -5.99
N THR A 132 -6.14 28.18 -5.97
CA THR A 132 -5.87 29.65 -5.99
C THR A 132 -5.39 30.19 -7.32
N ALA A 133 -5.45 29.40 -8.36
CA ALA A 133 -5.18 29.85 -9.73
C ALA A 133 -6.44 30.24 -10.48
#